data_70034b6b2346bf137b537d3529b3ae40
#
_entry.id   70034b6b2346bf137b537d3529b3ae40
#
_cell.length_a   1.000
_cell.length_b   1.000
_cell.length_c   1.000
_cell.angle_alpha   90.00
_cell.angle_beta   90.00
_cell.angle_gamma   90.00
#
_symmetry.space_group_name_H-M   'P 1'
#
loop_
_entity.id
_entity.type
_entity.pdbx_description
1 polymer ?
#
loop_
_entity_poly.entity_id
_entity_poly.type
_entity_poly.pdbx_seq_one_letter_code
_entity_poly.pdbx_strand_id
1 'polypeptide(L)'
;MHKKGSAMDQVFIRDLVARGIIGINDWEREKPQEILINIVLFADLREAGNSDNIRDGVNYRTVAKKVLAHSEAAQRHTVEALAADVARLCLEEPGVQKVRVRVEKPGAVRFSRSVGVEIERTKSELE
;
A
#
# COMPACT_ATOMS: atom_id res chain seq x y z
N MET A 1 -1.81 15.39 26.92
CA MET A 1 -1.68 15.25 26.28
C MET A 1 -1.75 15.28 25.31
N HIS A 2 -1.68 14.74 25.09
CA HIS A 2 -1.63 14.53 24.20
C HIS A 2 -1.80 14.47 23.36
N LYS A 3 -1.78 14.91 22.87
CA LYS A 3 -2.13 14.51 22.09
C LYS A 3 -1.86 13.63 21.41
N LYS A 4 -2.10 13.37 21.46
CA LYS A 4 -1.94 12.10 21.26
C LYS A 4 -2.48 11.67 19.93
N GLY A 5 -2.10 10.76 19.23
CA GLY A 5 -2.62 10.42 17.95
C GLY A 5 -2.43 11.46 16.87
N SER A 6 -2.16 12.69 17.26
CA SER A 6 -1.96 13.74 16.28
C SER A 6 -0.62 13.62 15.59
N ALA A 7 0.32 12.92 16.17
CA ALA A 7 1.67 12.79 15.61
C ALA A 7 2.03 11.31 15.57
N MET A 8 1.61 10.65 14.54
CA MET A 8 1.97 9.27 14.35
C MET A 8 3.29 9.15 13.62
N ASP A 9 3.99 8.09 13.96
CA ASP A 9 5.18 7.71 13.25
C ASP A 9 4.81 7.02 11.94
N GLN A 10 5.77 6.84 11.08
CA GLN A 10 5.51 6.27 9.76
C GLN A 10 6.48 5.13 9.48
N VAL A 11 5.93 4.02 9.02
CA VAL A 11 6.69 2.92 8.42
C VAL A 11 6.40 2.99 6.93
N PHE A 12 7.42 2.97 6.11
CA PHE A 12 7.16 3.07 4.69
C PHE A 12 7.81 1.94 3.92
N ILE A 13 7.17 1.58 2.81
CA ILE A 13 7.69 0.61 1.85
C ILE A 13 7.76 1.36 0.53
N ARG A 14 8.98 1.57 0.05
CA ARG A 14 9.21 2.39 -1.13
C ARG A 14 9.45 1.54 -2.34
N ASP A 15 8.78 1.88 -3.44
CA ASP A 15 9.01 1.29 -4.77
C ASP A 15 8.90 -0.23 -4.76
N LEU A 16 7.82 -0.74 -4.17
CA LEU A 16 7.50 -2.14 -4.21
C LEU A 16 7.03 -2.47 -5.63
N VAL A 17 7.71 -3.38 -6.30
CA VAL A 17 7.41 -3.71 -7.69
C VAL A 17 6.62 -5.02 -7.73
N ALA A 18 5.41 -4.95 -8.29
CA ALA A 18 4.58 -6.13 -8.54
C ALA A 18 4.41 -6.29 -10.04
N ARG A 19 4.12 -7.50 -10.46
CA ARG A 19 3.76 -7.77 -11.86
C ARG A 19 2.41 -8.43 -11.87
N GLY A 20 1.44 -7.77 -12.48
CA GLY A 20 0.08 -8.29 -12.50
C GLY A 20 -0.71 -7.75 -13.66
N ILE A 21 -1.89 -8.32 -13.85
CA ILE A 21 -2.85 -7.86 -14.86
C ILE A 21 -3.55 -6.63 -14.30
N ILE A 22 -3.53 -5.54 -15.05
CA ILE A 22 -4.23 -4.32 -14.67
C ILE A 22 -4.51 -3.50 -15.93
N GLY A 23 -5.71 -2.92 -15.99
CA GLY A 23 -6.09 -2.09 -17.11
C GLY A 23 -7.43 -2.46 -17.67
N ILE A 24 -8.02 -1.52 -18.43
CA ILE A 24 -9.36 -1.70 -19.01
C ILE A 24 -9.32 -2.15 -20.47
N ASN A 25 -8.20 -1.98 -21.14
CA ASN A 25 -8.08 -2.35 -22.54
C ASN A 25 -7.82 -3.85 -22.69
N ASP A 26 -8.33 -4.45 -23.77
CA ASP A 26 -8.17 -5.88 -23.98
C ASP A 26 -6.73 -6.31 -23.96
N TRP A 27 -5.84 -5.54 -24.59
CA TRP A 27 -4.42 -5.90 -24.66
C TRP A 27 -3.77 -5.85 -23.27
N GLU A 28 -4.31 -5.04 -22.35
CA GLU A 28 -3.80 -4.98 -20.97
C GLU A 28 -4.21 -6.20 -20.16
N ARG A 29 -5.27 -6.88 -20.57
CA ARG A 29 -5.77 -8.07 -19.86
C ARG A 29 -4.99 -9.34 -20.19
N GLU A 30 -4.10 -9.28 -21.17
CA GLU A 30 -3.44 -10.48 -21.69
C GLU A 30 -2.12 -10.79 -21.04
N LYS A 31 -1.42 -9.81 -20.52
CA LYS A 31 -0.12 -10.05 -19.89
C LYS A 31 0.10 -9.16 -18.69
N PRO A 32 0.89 -9.67 -17.73
CA PRO A 32 1.25 -8.86 -16.57
C PRO A 32 2.05 -7.64 -16.97
N GLN A 33 1.83 -6.57 -16.24
CA GLN A 33 2.57 -5.32 -16.35
C GLN A 33 3.28 -5.06 -15.04
N GLU A 34 4.27 -4.18 -15.11
CA GLU A 34 4.90 -3.69 -13.89
C GLU A 34 3.97 -2.70 -13.20
N ILE A 35 3.81 -2.89 -11.88
CA ILE A 35 3.01 -2.02 -11.04
C ILE A 35 3.92 -1.56 -9.91
N LEU A 36 4.01 -0.25 -9.71
CA LEU A 36 4.87 0.32 -8.69
C LEU A 36 4.00 0.78 -7.53
N ILE A 37 4.29 0.29 -6.34
CA ILE A 37 3.46 0.55 -5.16
C ILE A 37 4.31 1.16 -4.07
N ASN A 38 3.84 2.29 -3.54
CA ASN A 38 4.48 2.96 -2.41
C ASN A 38 3.48 3.04 -1.28
N ILE A 39 3.92 2.70 -0.08
CA ILE A 39 3.05 2.57 1.08
C ILE A 39 3.66 3.32 2.25
N VAL A 40 2.81 4.08 2.95
CA VAL A 40 3.16 4.68 4.24
C VAL A 40 2.15 4.19 5.25
N LEU A 41 2.64 3.50 6.28
CA LEU A 41 1.81 2.96 7.37
C LEU A 41 1.99 3.87 8.58
N PHE A 42 0.90 4.42 9.09
CA PHE A 42 0.92 5.32 10.23
C PHE A 42 0.62 4.55 11.50
N ALA A 43 1.54 4.59 12.45
CA ALA A 43 1.44 3.83 13.69
C ALA A 43 2.28 4.50 14.76
N ASP A 44 2.02 4.15 16.01
CA ASP A 44 2.86 4.62 17.12
C ASP A 44 3.99 3.62 17.31
N LEU A 45 5.22 4.05 17.08
CA LEU A 45 6.39 3.17 17.12
C LEU A 45 7.23 3.33 18.39
N ARG A 46 6.73 4.07 19.37
CA ARG A 46 7.52 4.36 20.57
C ARG A 46 7.83 3.09 21.36
N GLU A 47 6.84 2.21 21.49
CA GLU A 47 7.02 0.97 22.23
C GLU A 47 8.07 0.09 21.56
N ALA A 48 7.98 -0.07 20.25
CA ALA A 48 8.95 -0.87 19.50
C ALA A 48 10.36 -0.28 19.60
N GLY A 49 10.46 1.04 19.57
CA GLY A 49 11.74 1.72 19.71
C GLY A 49 12.39 1.49 21.08
N ASN A 50 11.56 1.34 22.11
CA ASN A 50 12.07 1.11 23.47
C ASN A 50 12.39 -0.38 23.71
N SER A 51 11.54 -1.28 23.21
CA SER A 51 11.65 -2.71 23.52
C SER A 51 12.58 -3.47 22.58
N ASP A 52 12.80 -2.95 21.38
CA ASP A 52 13.54 -3.64 20.31
C ASP A 52 12.86 -4.97 19.95
N ASN A 53 11.54 -5.02 20.06
CA ASN A 53 10.76 -6.23 19.79
C ASN A 53 9.78 -5.94 18.65
N ILE A 54 9.87 -6.72 17.56
CA ILE A 54 9.01 -6.50 16.38
C ILE A 54 7.53 -6.62 16.71
N ARG A 55 7.19 -7.37 17.76
CA ARG A 55 5.78 -7.51 18.15
C ARG A 55 5.17 -6.20 18.60
N ASP A 56 5.99 -5.26 19.05
CA ASP A 56 5.52 -3.95 19.50
C ASP A 56 5.46 -2.94 18.37
N GLY A 57 5.86 -3.35 17.17
CA GLY A 57 5.86 -2.49 16.00
C GLY A 57 4.98 -3.04 14.89
N VAL A 58 5.23 -2.57 13.69
CA VAL A 58 4.50 -2.97 12.49
C VAL A 58 5.39 -3.89 11.67
N ASN A 59 4.86 -5.05 11.31
CA ASN A 59 5.62 -6.00 10.51
C ASN A 59 5.43 -5.69 9.03
N TYR A 60 6.29 -4.80 8.51
CA TYR A 60 6.21 -4.37 7.12
C TYR A 60 6.50 -5.50 6.13
N ARG A 61 7.25 -6.53 6.56
CA ARG A 61 7.51 -7.69 5.70
C ARG A 61 6.24 -8.46 5.41
N THR A 62 5.41 -8.65 6.44
CA THR A 62 4.10 -9.29 6.27
C THR A 62 3.22 -8.48 5.32
N VAL A 63 3.20 -7.15 5.51
CA VAL A 63 2.42 -6.26 4.65
C VAL A 63 2.90 -6.38 3.20
N ALA A 64 4.20 -6.31 2.98
CA ALA A 64 4.75 -6.38 1.63
C ALA A 64 4.38 -7.70 0.95
N LYS A 65 4.48 -8.81 1.66
CA LYS A 65 4.12 -10.11 1.10
C LYS A 65 2.66 -10.20 0.69
N LYS A 66 1.77 -9.71 1.55
CA LYS A 66 0.33 -9.72 1.25
C LYS A 66 0.01 -8.86 0.04
N VAL A 67 0.62 -7.68 -0.01
CA VAL A 67 0.37 -6.73 -1.10
C VAL A 67 0.86 -7.30 -2.43
N LEU A 68 2.05 -7.89 -2.45
CA LEU A 68 2.57 -8.49 -3.66
C LEU A 68 1.70 -9.63 -4.15
N ALA A 69 1.33 -10.55 -3.26
CA ALA A 69 0.51 -11.71 -3.63
C ALA A 69 -0.84 -11.24 -4.18
N HIS A 70 -1.46 -10.27 -3.53
CA HIS A 70 -2.75 -9.76 -3.97
C HIS A 70 -2.64 -9.07 -5.33
N SER A 71 -1.62 -8.23 -5.49
CA SER A 71 -1.46 -7.45 -6.74
C SER A 71 -1.23 -8.35 -7.94
N GLU A 72 -0.57 -9.49 -7.74
CA GLU A 72 -0.31 -10.44 -8.81
C GLU A 72 -1.55 -11.25 -9.18
N ALA A 73 -2.46 -11.46 -8.23
CA ALA A 73 -3.61 -12.33 -8.42
C ALA A 73 -4.92 -11.61 -8.75
N ALA A 74 -5.05 -10.34 -8.36
CA ALA A 74 -6.35 -9.67 -8.34
C ALA A 74 -6.91 -9.31 -9.71
N GLN A 75 -6.06 -9.01 -10.69
CA GLN A 75 -6.46 -8.65 -12.05
C GLN A 75 -7.48 -7.52 -12.10
N ARG A 76 -7.22 -6.47 -11.31
CA ARG A 76 -8.11 -5.31 -11.30
C ARG A 76 -8.06 -4.54 -12.60
N HIS A 77 -9.15 -3.87 -12.94
CA HIS A 77 -9.23 -3.04 -14.14
C HIS A 77 -8.62 -1.66 -13.92
N THR A 78 -8.69 -1.13 -12.71
CA THR A 78 -8.23 0.23 -12.44
C THR A 78 -7.21 0.26 -11.32
N VAL A 79 -6.29 1.23 -11.38
CA VAL A 79 -5.34 1.44 -10.29
C VAL A 79 -6.05 1.90 -9.02
N GLU A 80 -7.20 2.58 -9.17
CA GLU A 80 -8.02 2.99 -8.03
C GLU A 80 -8.50 1.78 -7.23
N ALA A 81 -8.99 0.74 -7.92
CA ALA A 81 -9.47 -0.46 -7.25
C ALA A 81 -8.31 -1.18 -6.57
N LEU A 82 -7.17 -1.26 -7.24
CA LEU A 82 -6.00 -1.91 -6.64
C LEU A 82 -5.51 -1.14 -5.43
N ALA A 83 -5.47 0.19 -5.51
CA ALA A 83 -5.05 1.01 -4.38
C ALA A 83 -5.98 0.81 -3.18
N ALA A 84 -7.28 0.72 -3.41
CA ALA A 84 -8.25 0.46 -2.35
C ALA A 84 -8.02 -0.91 -1.70
N ASP A 85 -7.73 -1.93 -2.52
CA ASP A 85 -7.40 -3.26 -2.01
C ASP A 85 -6.17 -3.21 -1.12
N VAL A 86 -5.11 -2.54 -1.61
CA VAL A 86 -3.85 -2.45 -0.87
C VAL A 86 -4.05 -1.73 0.45
N ALA A 87 -4.83 -0.63 0.44
CA ALA A 87 -5.11 0.10 1.67
C ALA A 87 -5.80 -0.80 2.70
N ARG A 88 -6.77 -1.59 2.26
CA ARG A 88 -7.50 -2.50 3.14
C ARG A 88 -6.58 -3.54 3.76
N LEU A 89 -5.70 -4.13 2.92
CA LEU A 89 -4.74 -5.12 3.41
C LEU A 89 -3.78 -4.52 4.44
N CYS A 90 -3.31 -3.30 4.18
CA CYS A 90 -2.40 -2.63 5.10
C CYS A 90 -3.07 -2.36 6.45
N LEU A 91 -4.34 -1.97 6.43
CA LEU A 91 -5.06 -1.65 7.67
C LEU A 91 -5.39 -2.89 8.50
N GLU A 92 -5.26 -4.09 7.92
CA GLU A 92 -5.41 -5.33 8.69
C GLU A 92 -4.22 -5.58 9.61
N GLU A 93 -3.08 -4.98 9.32
CA GLU A 93 -1.89 -5.22 10.13
C GLU A 93 -2.06 -4.57 11.51
N PRO A 94 -1.83 -5.31 12.59
CA PRO A 94 -1.99 -4.75 13.94
C PRO A 94 -1.11 -3.52 14.13
N GLY A 95 -1.68 -2.50 14.74
CA GLY A 95 -0.99 -1.25 15.04
C GLY A 95 -1.12 -0.18 13.98
N VAL A 96 -1.52 -0.53 12.78
CA VAL A 96 -1.67 0.45 11.69
C VAL A 96 -3.01 1.16 11.86
N GLN A 97 -2.98 2.49 11.96
CA GLN A 97 -4.18 3.29 12.14
C GLN A 97 -4.61 4.00 10.86
N LYS A 98 -3.67 4.28 9.98
CA LYS A 98 -3.91 5.01 8.75
C LYS A 98 -2.88 4.55 7.73
N VAL A 99 -3.23 4.60 6.46
CA VAL A 99 -2.31 4.23 5.39
C VAL A 99 -2.43 5.22 4.24
N ARG A 100 -1.29 5.52 3.63
CA ARG A 100 -1.23 6.22 2.35
C ARG A 100 -0.67 5.23 1.34
N VAL A 101 -1.40 5.06 0.23
CA VAL A 101 -1.03 4.11 -0.81
C VAL A 101 -0.95 4.84 -2.14
N ARG A 102 0.14 4.63 -2.85
CA ARG A 102 0.34 5.18 -4.19
C ARG A 102 0.57 4.02 -5.14
N VAL A 103 -0.28 3.90 -6.16
CA VAL A 103 -0.18 2.83 -7.15
C VAL A 103 0.02 3.46 -8.51
N GLU A 104 1.06 3.04 -9.22
CA GLU A 104 1.46 3.62 -10.50
C GLU A 104 1.65 2.54 -11.54
N LYS A 105 1.39 2.91 -12.79
CA LYS A 105 1.69 2.10 -13.97
C LYS A 105 2.77 2.82 -14.76
N PRO A 106 4.04 2.42 -14.63
CA PRO A 106 5.12 3.07 -15.39
C PRO A 106 4.88 2.91 -16.88
N GLY A 107 5.07 4.00 -17.62
CA GLY A 107 4.98 3.97 -19.07
C GLY A 107 3.59 3.83 -19.65
N ALA A 108 2.54 3.91 -18.82
CA ALA A 108 1.17 3.71 -19.31
C ALA A 108 0.69 4.83 -20.22
N VAL A 109 1.18 6.04 -20.01
CA VAL A 109 0.80 7.19 -20.83
C VAL A 109 2.04 7.71 -21.53
N ARG A 110 1.92 7.88 -22.83
CA ARG A 110 3.01 8.36 -23.68
C ARG A 110 3.49 9.72 -23.19
N PHE A 111 4.81 9.90 -23.16
CA PHE A 111 5.48 11.13 -22.68
C PHE A 111 5.37 11.35 -21.17
N SER A 112 4.85 10.38 -20.44
CA SER A 112 4.81 10.41 -18.97
C SER A 112 5.65 9.25 -18.44
N ARG A 113 6.39 9.50 -17.35
CA ARG A 113 7.13 8.42 -16.70
C ARG A 113 6.17 7.39 -16.12
N SER A 114 5.13 7.83 -15.47
CA SER A 114 4.12 6.94 -14.92
C SER A 114 2.84 7.71 -14.66
N VAL A 115 1.76 6.98 -14.50
CA VAL A 115 0.46 7.53 -14.06
C VAL A 115 -0.05 6.64 -12.95
N GLY A 116 -0.83 7.22 -12.07
CA GLY A 116 -1.36 6.45 -10.96
C GLY A 116 -2.24 7.27 -10.06
N VAL A 117 -2.52 6.70 -8.90
CA VAL A 117 -3.36 7.34 -7.88
C VAL A 117 -2.66 7.26 -6.54
N GLU A 118 -3.01 8.17 -5.65
CA GLU A 118 -2.57 8.14 -4.28
C GLU A 118 -3.78 8.38 -3.40
N ILE A 119 -4.00 7.49 -2.43
CA ILE A 119 -5.14 7.57 -1.55
C ILE A 119 -4.70 7.44 -0.09
N GLU A 120 -5.52 7.97 0.82
CA GLU A 120 -5.33 7.75 2.24
C GLU A 120 -6.60 7.16 2.81
N ARG A 121 -6.43 6.22 3.71
CA ARG A 121 -7.56 5.57 4.40
C ARG A 121 -7.22 5.37 5.86
N THR A 122 -8.20 5.46 6.71
CA THR A 122 -8.02 5.21 8.14
C THR A 122 -8.74 3.92 8.52
N LYS A 123 -8.31 3.35 9.63
CA LYS A 123 -8.93 2.13 10.12
C LYS A 123 -10.39 2.33 10.44
N SER A 124 -10.77 3.48 10.97
CA SER A 124 -12.14 3.77 11.31
C SER A 124 -13.07 3.81 10.10
N GLU A 125 -12.54 4.15 8.93
CA GLU A 125 -13.36 4.19 7.71
C GLU A 125 -13.80 2.80 7.26
N LEU A 126 -13.11 1.75 7.68
CA LEU A 126 -13.44 0.38 7.30
C LEU A 126 -14.44 -0.27 8.25
N GLU A 127 -14.66 0.36 9.39
CA GLU A 127 -15.64 -0.12 10.38
C GLU A 127 -17.03 0.51 10.18
#